data_b8164f093ea0dc2675d13ec5f9481bc9
#
_entry.id   b8164f093ea0dc2675d13ec5f9481bc9
#
_cell.length_a   1.000
_cell.length_b   1.000
_cell.length_c   1.000
_cell.angle_alpha   90.00
_cell.angle_beta   90.00
_cell.angle_gamma   90.00
#
_symmetry.space_group_name_H-M   'P 1'
#
loop_
_entity.id
_entity.type
_entity.pdbx_description
1 polymer ?
#
loop_
_entity_poly.entity_id
_entity_poly.type
_entity_poly.pdbx_seq_one_letter_code
_entity_poly.pdbx_strand_id
1 'polypeptide(L)'
;MPYNLPEILQDPKKWIFLCEGEKDCSTLAKAGLLASTFGGSSDLPEEALRYFKGRRVFICGDYDKAGYERVRATHDALKNIAKDVRHAWLQEPCQTPEINDVTDWFKHGGSVDKLTAQVKKAGEIQPLPRNPSNTILTYNDILQMTPPKWLVFDYILENSTAMLIAPSGSYKSFTALDLALSVASGKDYHGNIVQQADVLYIAGEGSVGYRARCSAWKEHYQRNIDRFYLLPNAVDLLQEQMIDILLEDIDILKLDLGLFVIDTLSRCNSGEENSATDMSRFIQNLDRIRNTTGCTVLFVHHTGKNASLGARGSSAIYASVDTSIECAKQESVLTITCDKQKDAPPFE
;
A
#
# COMPACT_ATOMS: atom_id res chain seq x y z
N MET A 1 25.59 -15.06 28.45
CA MET A 1 24.54 -15.53 29.40
C MET A 1 23.22 -14.87 29.02
N PRO A 2 22.08 -15.54 29.24
CA PRO A 2 20.78 -14.91 29.01
C PRO A 2 20.60 -13.65 29.86
N TYR A 3 19.98 -12.62 29.29
CA TYR A 3 19.58 -11.42 30.02
C TYR A 3 18.51 -11.78 31.07
N ASN A 4 18.53 -11.15 32.22
CA ASN A 4 17.64 -11.45 33.39
C ASN A 4 17.72 -12.91 33.88
N LEU A 5 18.90 -13.53 33.82
CA LEU A 5 19.08 -14.90 34.26
C LEU A 5 18.64 -15.18 35.70
N PRO A 6 18.88 -14.28 36.70
CA PRO A 6 18.41 -14.51 38.07
C PRO A 6 16.89 -14.67 38.15
N GLU A 7 16.13 -13.87 37.41
CA GLU A 7 14.67 -13.91 37.34
C GLU A 7 14.16 -15.18 36.66
N ILE A 8 14.89 -15.63 35.61
CA ILE A 8 14.58 -16.90 34.94
C ILE A 8 14.66 -18.08 35.92
N LEU A 9 15.60 -18.07 36.83
CA LEU A 9 15.82 -19.16 37.76
C LEU A 9 14.83 -19.19 38.96
N GLN A 10 14.19 -18.05 39.29
CA GLN A 10 13.30 -17.91 40.46
C GLN A 10 11.96 -18.64 40.31
N ASP A 11 11.35 -18.61 39.12
CA ASP A 11 10.05 -19.24 38.91
C ASP A 11 10.04 -20.16 37.69
N PRO A 12 10.21 -21.46 37.88
CA PRO A 12 10.28 -22.41 36.76
C PRO A 12 8.96 -22.65 36.05
N LYS A 13 7.82 -22.15 36.54
CA LYS A 13 6.50 -22.37 35.96
C LYS A 13 6.07 -21.26 35.03
N LYS A 14 6.67 -20.08 35.14
CA LYS A 14 6.33 -18.93 34.24
C LYS A 14 6.83 -19.17 32.83
N TRP A 15 6.09 -18.59 31.88
CA TRP A 15 6.55 -18.44 30.52
C TRP A 15 7.71 -17.46 30.48
N ILE A 16 8.75 -17.79 29.69
CA ILE A 16 9.84 -16.89 29.35
C ILE A 16 9.53 -16.33 27.97
N PHE A 17 9.44 -15.01 27.87
CA PHE A 17 9.33 -14.31 26.62
C PHE A 17 10.73 -14.02 26.11
N LEU A 18 11.13 -14.68 25.02
CA LEU A 18 12.45 -14.54 24.44
C LEU A 18 12.41 -13.56 23.29
N CYS A 19 13.04 -12.41 23.47
CA CYS A 19 13.06 -11.27 22.54
C CYS A 19 14.42 -11.14 21.83
N GLU A 20 14.47 -10.34 20.79
CA GLU A 20 15.72 -10.05 20.08
C GLU A 20 16.62 -9.08 20.84
N GLY A 21 16.03 -8.07 21.49
CA GLY A 21 16.76 -7.00 22.16
C GLY A 21 16.39 -6.76 23.62
N GLU A 22 17.28 -6.05 24.35
CA GLU A 22 17.07 -5.68 25.76
C GLU A 22 15.92 -4.66 25.96
N LYS A 23 15.66 -3.84 24.93
CA LYS A 23 14.54 -2.87 24.93
C LYS A 23 13.21 -3.60 25.12
N ASP A 24 13.02 -4.67 24.36
CA ASP A 24 11.79 -5.49 24.40
C ASP A 24 11.67 -6.24 25.72
N CYS A 25 12.79 -6.79 26.21
CA CYS A 25 12.83 -7.39 27.53
C CYS A 25 12.43 -6.41 28.63
N SER A 26 12.90 -5.16 28.55
CA SER A 26 12.56 -4.11 29.50
C SER A 26 11.08 -3.73 29.43
N THR A 27 10.49 -3.70 28.24
CA THR A 27 9.06 -3.43 28.04
C THR A 27 8.21 -4.53 28.66
N LEU A 28 8.53 -5.79 28.40
CA LEU A 28 7.82 -6.93 28.97
C LEU A 28 7.99 -7.04 30.50
N ALA A 29 9.19 -6.76 31.01
CA ALA A 29 9.45 -6.75 32.46
C ALA A 29 8.63 -5.67 33.17
N LYS A 30 8.49 -4.47 32.62
CA LYS A 30 7.60 -3.42 33.13
C LYS A 30 6.12 -3.84 33.15
N ALA A 31 5.74 -4.71 32.23
CA ALA A 31 4.40 -5.30 32.14
C ALA A 31 4.23 -6.52 33.10
N GLY A 32 5.24 -6.85 33.91
CA GLY A 32 5.20 -7.96 34.88
C GLY A 32 5.47 -9.35 34.27
N LEU A 33 5.99 -9.40 33.08
CA LEU A 33 6.30 -10.63 32.34
C LEU A 33 7.78 -10.97 32.46
N LEU A 34 8.10 -12.27 32.46
CA LEU A 34 9.47 -12.77 32.54
C LEU A 34 10.06 -12.77 31.09
N ALA A 35 10.99 -11.87 30.83
CA ALA A 35 11.59 -11.71 29.52
C ALA A 35 13.11 -11.86 29.54
N SER A 36 13.65 -12.36 28.44
CA SER A 36 15.08 -12.55 28.22
C SER A 36 15.49 -12.34 26.77
N THR A 37 16.77 -12.15 26.55
CA THR A 37 17.40 -12.13 25.23
C THR A 37 18.81 -12.70 25.30
N PHE A 38 19.31 -13.16 24.16
CA PHE A 38 20.72 -13.51 23.98
C PHE A 38 21.56 -12.36 23.37
N GLY A 39 20.93 -11.19 23.16
CA GLY A 39 21.53 -10.04 22.46
C GLY A 39 21.48 -10.19 20.94
N GLY A 40 22.03 -9.21 20.25
CA GLY A 40 21.96 -9.11 18.78
C GLY A 40 22.83 -10.09 17.98
N SER A 41 23.41 -11.12 18.60
CA SER A 41 24.17 -12.15 17.86
C SER A 41 23.24 -13.16 17.21
N SER A 42 23.57 -13.55 15.96
CA SER A 42 22.85 -14.59 15.21
C SER A 42 22.98 -15.98 15.83
N ASP A 43 23.99 -16.20 16.66
CA ASP A 43 24.29 -17.50 17.24
C ASP A 43 23.82 -17.59 18.68
N LEU A 44 22.95 -18.54 18.97
CA LEU A 44 22.55 -18.90 20.32
C LEU A 44 23.70 -19.61 21.02
N PRO A 45 24.25 -19.06 22.13
CA PRO A 45 25.32 -19.73 22.84
C PRO A 45 24.86 -21.08 23.39
N GLU A 46 25.44 -22.17 22.93
CA GLU A 46 25.02 -23.52 23.29
C GLU A 46 25.00 -23.73 24.81
N GLU A 47 25.96 -23.15 25.51
CA GLU A 47 26.02 -23.17 26.98
C GLU A 47 24.83 -22.46 27.66
N ALA A 48 24.21 -21.49 27.00
CA ALA A 48 23.09 -20.75 27.54
C ALA A 48 21.77 -21.50 27.43
N LEU A 49 21.64 -22.41 26.48
CA LEU A 49 20.43 -23.22 26.25
C LEU A 49 20.05 -24.08 27.48
N ARG A 50 21.04 -24.47 28.30
CA ARG A 50 20.81 -25.25 29.53
C ARG A 50 19.84 -24.57 30.50
N TYR A 51 19.76 -23.24 30.51
CA TYR A 51 18.87 -22.48 31.42
C TYR A 51 17.43 -22.55 31.01
N PHE A 52 17.13 -22.99 29.79
CA PHE A 52 15.79 -23.18 29.25
C PHE A 52 15.29 -24.62 29.36
N LYS A 53 16.09 -25.52 29.90
CA LYS A 53 15.71 -26.93 30.05
C LYS A 53 14.45 -27.06 30.92
N GLY A 54 13.41 -27.68 30.34
CA GLY A 54 12.13 -27.89 31.01
C GLY A 54 11.27 -26.64 31.15
N ARG A 55 11.66 -25.51 30.57
CA ARG A 55 10.95 -24.23 30.63
C ARG A 55 9.91 -24.10 29.51
N ARG A 56 8.98 -23.19 29.69
CA ARG A 56 8.06 -22.77 28.66
C ARG A 56 8.57 -21.47 28.03
N VAL A 57 8.73 -21.44 26.73
CA VAL A 57 9.31 -20.31 26.02
C VAL A 57 8.33 -19.83 24.97
N PHE A 58 8.11 -18.52 24.95
CA PHE A 58 7.41 -17.84 23.85
C PHE A 58 8.41 -16.93 23.15
N ILE A 59 8.62 -17.14 21.86
CA ILE A 59 9.58 -16.38 21.06
C ILE A 59 8.86 -15.14 20.50
N CYS A 60 9.39 -13.95 20.82
CA CYS A 60 8.97 -12.66 20.30
C CYS A 60 10.00 -12.22 19.25
N GLY A 61 9.78 -12.52 18.00
CA GLY A 61 10.67 -12.08 16.90
C GLY A 61 10.20 -10.75 16.29
N ASP A 62 11.14 -10.03 15.69
CA ASP A 62 10.85 -8.85 14.90
C ASP A 62 10.14 -9.25 13.61
N TYR A 63 9.26 -8.37 13.12
CA TYR A 63 8.40 -8.65 11.98
C TYR A 63 9.10 -8.35 10.65
N ASP A 64 10.25 -8.98 10.45
CA ASP A 64 11.03 -8.90 9.23
C ASP A 64 11.68 -10.25 8.86
N LYS A 65 12.40 -10.30 7.75
CA LYS A 65 13.07 -11.52 7.29
C LYS A 65 14.12 -12.03 8.27
N ALA A 66 14.90 -11.11 8.87
CA ALA A 66 15.96 -11.48 9.80
C ALA A 66 15.35 -12.02 11.10
N GLY A 67 14.30 -11.39 11.62
CA GLY A 67 13.54 -11.87 12.78
C GLY A 67 12.91 -13.24 12.54
N TYR A 68 12.35 -13.49 11.36
CA TYR A 68 11.85 -14.82 11.01
C TYR A 68 12.91 -15.90 11.02
N GLU A 69 14.07 -15.63 10.42
CA GLU A 69 15.20 -16.58 10.41
C GLU A 69 15.69 -16.84 11.83
N ARG A 70 15.74 -15.80 12.68
CA ARG A 70 16.11 -15.91 14.09
C ARG A 70 15.07 -16.67 14.92
N VAL A 71 13.79 -16.45 14.72
CA VAL A 71 12.69 -17.21 15.35
C VAL A 71 12.84 -18.69 15.05
N ARG A 72 13.09 -19.06 13.77
CA ARG A 72 13.30 -20.46 13.37
C ARG A 72 14.52 -21.06 14.04
N ALA A 73 15.67 -20.39 13.99
CA ALA A 73 16.90 -20.86 14.60
C ALA A 73 16.75 -21.07 16.12
N THR A 74 16.10 -20.10 16.79
CA THR A 74 15.80 -20.14 18.23
C THR A 74 14.87 -21.31 18.58
N HIS A 75 13.80 -21.50 17.82
CA HIS A 75 12.88 -22.61 18.03
C HIS A 75 13.58 -23.95 17.83
N ASP A 76 14.34 -24.11 16.75
CA ASP A 76 15.05 -25.35 16.44
C ASP A 76 16.08 -25.70 17.53
N ALA A 77 16.73 -24.71 18.09
CA ALA A 77 17.67 -24.90 19.20
C ALA A 77 16.96 -25.29 20.51
N LEU A 78 15.75 -24.81 20.75
CA LEU A 78 15.04 -25.00 22.02
C LEU A 78 14.02 -26.14 22.01
N LYS A 79 13.49 -26.57 20.88
CA LYS A 79 12.39 -27.55 20.78
C LYS A 79 12.64 -28.88 21.47
N ASN A 80 13.91 -29.32 21.58
CA ASN A 80 14.30 -30.56 22.27
C ASN A 80 14.82 -30.34 23.71
N ILE A 81 14.90 -29.09 24.16
CA ILE A 81 15.46 -28.69 25.47
C ILE A 81 14.38 -28.14 26.37
N ALA A 82 13.58 -27.24 25.86
CA ALA A 82 12.46 -26.63 26.59
C ALA A 82 11.26 -27.60 26.66
N LYS A 83 10.41 -27.37 27.64
CA LYS A 83 9.16 -28.14 27.83
C LYS A 83 8.10 -27.78 26.76
N ASP A 84 8.06 -26.53 26.36
CA ASP A 84 7.08 -25.99 25.41
C ASP A 84 7.71 -24.76 24.75
N VAL A 85 7.75 -24.72 23.44
CA VAL A 85 8.25 -23.58 22.67
C VAL A 85 7.17 -23.13 21.72
N ARG A 86 6.76 -21.88 21.84
CA ARG A 86 5.71 -21.29 21.02
C ARG A 86 6.16 -19.99 20.39
N HIS A 87 5.53 -19.68 19.26
CA HIS A 87 5.70 -18.41 18.56
C HIS A 87 4.37 -18.00 17.93
N ALA A 88 4.10 -16.71 17.93
CA ALA A 88 3.08 -16.09 17.08
C ALA A 88 3.53 -14.69 16.71
N TRP A 89 3.25 -14.28 15.51
CA TRP A 89 3.42 -12.89 15.09
C TRP A 89 2.38 -12.04 15.82
N LEU A 90 2.84 -10.97 16.47
CA LEU A 90 1.98 -10.09 17.26
C LEU A 90 1.21 -9.10 16.38
N GLN A 91 1.67 -8.92 15.16
CA GLN A 91 1.04 -8.07 14.15
C GLN A 91 0.01 -8.88 13.36
N GLU A 92 -1.17 -8.33 13.13
CA GLU A 92 -2.13 -8.88 12.16
C GLU A 92 -1.70 -8.50 10.74
N PRO A 93 -1.86 -9.40 9.75
CA PRO A 93 -1.64 -9.05 8.34
C PRO A 93 -2.55 -7.86 8.01
N CYS A 94 -2.00 -6.80 7.42
CA CYS A 94 -2.67 -5.55 7.05
C CYS A 94 -2.68 -4.43 8.11
N GLN A 95 -2.02 -4.56 9.24
CA GLN A 95 -1.83 -3.44 10.15
C GLN A 95 -0.46 -2.80 9.93
N THR A 96 -0.47 -1.49 9.89
CA THR A 96 0.59 -0.50 9.65
C THR A 96 2.05 -0.98 9.78
N PRO A 97 2.97 -0.54 8.90
CA PRO A 97 4.40 -0.91 8.92
C PRO A 97 5.15 -0.51 10.21
N GLU A 98 4.50 0.18 11.14
CA GLU A 98 5.08 0.73 12.35
C GLU A 98 5.23 -0.26 13.51
N ILE A 99 4.64 -1.46 13.42
CA ILE A 99 4.74 -2.48 14.48
C ILE A 99 5.75 -3.54 14.06
N ASN A 100 7.02 -3.34 14.39
CA ASN A 100 8.06 -4.30 14.04
C ASN A 100 8.41 -5.22 15.21
N ASP A 101 8.39 -4.72 16.44
CA ASP A 101 8.77 -5.45 17.65
C ASP A 101 7.66 -5.48 18.71
N VAL A 102 7.86 -6.21 19.79
CA VAL A 102 6.89 -6.30 20.89
C VAL A 102 6.71 -4.97 21.61
N THR A 103 7.72 -4.12 21.67
CA THR A 103 7.64 -2.79 22.25
C THR A 103 6.69 -1.90 21.45
N ASP A 104 6.80 -1.94 20.13
CA ASP A 104 5.91 -1.19 19.25
C ASP A 104 4.48 -1.73 19.31
N TRP A 105 4.32 -3.05 19.39
CA TRP A 105 3.02 -3.65 19.59
C TRP A 105 2.32 -3.15 20.87
N PHE A 106 3.04 -3.03 21.99
CA PHE A 106 2.48 -2.47 23.22
C PHE A 106 2.10 -0.99 23.08
N LYS A 107 2.88 -0.19 22.36
CA LYS A 107 2.55 1.23 22.08
C LYS A 107 1.25 1.38 21.27
N HIS A 108 0.97 0.42 20.37
CA HIS A 108 -0.20 0.43 19.49
C HIS A 108 -1.41 -0.34 20.08
N GLY A 109 -1.51 -0.42 21.39
CA GLY A 109 -2.68 -0.98 22.10
C GLY A 109 -2.60 -2.47 22.40
N GLY A 110 -1.41 -3.06 22.31
CA GLY A 110 -1.11 -4.37 22.88
C GLY A 110 -1.27 -4.38 24.40
N SER A 111 -1.63 -5.52 24.97
CA SER A 111 -1.77 -5.69 26.42
C SER A 111 -1.33 -7.08 26.85
N VAL A 112 -1.04 -7.24 28.15
CA VAL A 112 -0.66 -8.53 28.75
C VAL A 112 -1.74 -9.59 28.49
N ASP A 113 -3.02 -9.22 28.58
CA ASP A 113 -4.13 -10.15 28.32
C ASP A 113 -4.16 -10.62 26.87
N LYS A 114 -3.98 -9.68 25.92
CA LYS A 114 -3.89 -10.00 24.47
C LYS A 114 -2.67 -10.89 24.20
N LEU A 115 -1.51 -10.58 24.77
CA LEU A 115 -0.29 -11.38 24.61
C LEU A 115 -0.48 -12.79 25.20
N THR A 116 -1.07 -12.90 26.38
CA THR A 116 -1.38 -14.18 27.01
C THR A 116 -2.36 -15.01 26.17
N ALA A 117 -3.33 -14.36 25.52
CA ALA A 117 -4.23 -15.03 24.60
C ALA A 117 -3.50 -15.54 23.35
N GLN A 118 -2.54 -14.76 22.82
CA GLN A 118 -1.68 -15.21 21.71
C GLN A 118 -0.82 -16.42 22.13
N VAL A 119 -0.19 -16.40 23.31
CA VAL A 119 0.58 -17.55 23.81
C VAL A 119 -0.28 -18.83 23.88
N LYS A 120 -1.55 -18.71 24.29
CA LYS A 120 -2.49 -19.85 24.34
C LYS A 120 -2.86 -20.39 22.96
N LYS A 121 -2.99 -19.52 21.97
CA LYS A 121 -3.32 -19.87 20.58
C LYS A 121 -2.11 -20.29 19.75
N ALA A 122 -0.92 -19.88 20.18
CA ALA A 122 0.32 -20.12 19.45
C ALA A 122 0.59 -21.63 19.32
N GLY A 123 1.05 -22.04 18.16
CA GLY A 123 1.41 -23.41 17.83
C GLY A 123 2.80 -23.45 17.18
N GLU A 124 2.94 -24.24 16.11
CA GLU A 124 4.15 -24.28 15.30
C GLU A 124 4.47 -22.90 14.71
N ILE A 125 5.77 -22.71 14.37
CA ILE A 125 6.22 -21.44 13.76
C ILE A 125 5.44 -21.18 12.50
N GLN A 126 4.68 -20.12 12.49
CA GLN A 126 4.02 -19.63 11.30
C GLN A 126 5.04 -18.91 10.42
N PRO A 127 4.99 -19.09 9.09
CA PRO A 127 5.81 -18.25 8.20
C PRO A 127 5.43 -16.78 8.41
N LEU A 128 6.38 -15.87 8.12
CA LEU A 128 6.04 -14.44 8.08
C LEU A 128 4.80 -14.25 7.21
N PRO A 129 3.78 -13.56 7.71
CA PRO A 129 2.68 -13.14 6.87
C PRO A 129 3.26 -12.36 5.69
N ARG A 130 3.09 -12.89 4.50
CA ARG A 130 3.53 -12.20 3.29
C ARG A 130 2.63 -11.00 3.10
N ASN A 131 3.21 -9.88 2.62
CA ASN A 131 2.40 -8.79 2.13
C ASN A 131 1.37 -9.38 1.14
N PRO A 132 0.07 -9.10 1.28
CA PRO A 132 -0.95 -9.65 0.39
C PRO A 132 -0.63 -9.48 -1.09
N SER A 133 0.04 -8.38 -1.47
CA SER A 133 0.49 -8.12 -2.83
C SER A 133 1.56 -9.10 -3.36
N ASN A 134 2.25 -9.85 -2.49
CA ASN A 134 3.30 -10.82 -2.85
C ASN A 134 2.94 -12.26 -2.46
N THR A 135 1.70 -12.54 -2.13
CA THR A 135 1.26 -13.89 -1.75
C THR A 135 1.06 -14.76 -3.00
N ILE A 136 1.72 -15.92 -3.04
CA ILE A 136 1.44 -16.93 -4.07
C ILE A 136 0.09 -17.56 -3.73
N LEU A 137 -0.88 -17.39 -4.62
CA LEU A 137 -2.22 -17.94 -4.47
C LEU A 137 -2.31 -19.34 -5.06
N THR A 138 -3.03 -20.23 -4.38
CA THR A 138 -3.45 -21.51 -4.97
C THR A 138 -4.65 -21.28 -5.90
N TYR A 139 -4.96 -22.29 -6.73
CA TYR A 139 -6.17 -22.24 -7.56
C TYR A 139 -7.45 -22.01 -6.74
N ASN A 140 -7.56 -22.62 -5.57
CA ASN A 140 -8.72 -22.44 -4.70
C ASN A 140 -8.78 -21.02 -4.12
N ASP A 141 -7.64 -20.41 -3.79
CA ASP A 141 -7.59 -19.01 -3.34
C ASP A 141 -8.09 -18.07 -4.45
N ILE A 142 -7.67 -18.33 -5.70
CA ILE A 142 -8.11 -17.55 -6.86
C ILE A 142 -9.63 -17.62 -7.03
N LEU A 143 -10.25 -18.81 -6.86
CA LEU A 143 -11.69 -18.97 -6.95
C LEU A 143 -12.47 -18.25 -5.83
N GLN A 144 -11.82 -17.93 -4.73
CA GLN A 144 -12.40 -17.18 -3.60
C GLN A 144 -12.14 -15.67 -3.69
N MET A 145 -11.37 -15.21 -4.69
CA MET A 145 -11.15 -13.79 -4.88
C MET A 145 -12.45 -13.06 -5.19
N THR A 146 -12.63 -11.91 -4.58
CA THR A 146 -13.76 -11.02 -4.94
C THR A 146 -13.59 -10.52 -6.37
N PRO A 147 -14.64 -10.43 -7.16
CA PRO A 147 -14.58 -9.81 -8.47
C PRO A 147 -14.02 -8.38 -8.40
N PRO A 148 -13.38 -7.88 -9.46
CA PRO A 148 -12.94 -6.50 -9.52
C PRO A 148 -14.09 -5.55 -9.19
N LYS A 149 -13.80 -4.53 -8.38
CA LYS A 149 -14.76 -3.48 -8.04
C LYS A 149 -14.59 -2.28 -8.98
N TRP A 150 -15.64 -1.53 -9.13
CA TRP A 150 -15.65 -0.34 -9.97
C TRP A 150 -15.51 0.93 -9.11
N LEU A 151 -14.56 1.78 -9.45
CA LEU A 151 -14.51 3.16 -8.96
C LEU A 151 -15.60 4.02 -9.65
N VAL A 152 -15.70 3.86 -10.96
CA VAL A 152 -16.82 4.35 -11.76
C VAL A 152 -17.34 3.17 -12.55
N PHE A 153 -18.60 2.79 -12.27
CA PHE A 153 -19.20 1.59 -12.81
C PHE A 153 -19.10 1.55 -14.34
N ASP A 154 -18.67 0.42 -14.86
CA ASP A 154 -18.47 0.15 -16.30
C ASP A 154 -17.49 1.10 -17.00
N TYR A 155 -16.69 1.87 -16.23
CA TYR A 155 -15.78 2.88 -16.76
C TYR A 155 -14.34 2.69 -16.27
N ILE A 156 -14.11 2.71 -14.95
CA ILE A 156 -12.78 2.56 -14.34
C ILE A 156 -12.87 1.66 -13.10
N LEU A 157 -12.01 0.65 -13.05
CA LEU A 157 -11.89 -0.26 -11.91
C LEU A 157 -11.16 0.39 -10.73
N GLU A 158 -11.52 0.00 -9.50
CA GLU A 158 -10.71 0.29 -8.31
C GLU A 158 -9.33 -0.37 -8.39
N ASN A 159 -8.34 0.24 -7.75
CA ASN A 159 -6.97 -0.28 -7.66
C ASN A 159 -6.38 -0.66 -9.03
N SER A 160 -6.61 0.18 -10.03
CA SER A 160 -6.14 0.00 -11.41
C SER A 160 -5.34 1.20 -11.89
N THR A 161 -4.68 1.06 -13.04
CA THR A 161 -3.98 2.16 -13.70
C THR A 161 -4.69 2.49 -15.00
N ALA A 162 -5.18 3.71 -15.11
CA ALA A 162 -5.89 4.22 -16.28
C ALA A 162 -5.14 5.38 -16.95
N MET A 163 -5.29 5.49 -18.25
CA MET A 163 -4.72 6.56 -19.05
C MET A 163 -5.82 7.25 -19.84
N LEU A 164 -5.82 8.59 -19.83
CA LEU A 164 -6.70 9.43 -20.65
C LEU A 164 -5.88 10.10 -21.76
N ILE A 165 -6.10 9.70 -23.00
CA ILE A 165 -5.36 10.21 -24.15
C ILE A 165 -6.25 11.08 -25.06
N ALA A 166 -5.68 12.15 -25.59
CA ALA A 166 -6.32 12.96 -26.61
C ALA A 166 -5.33 13.94 -27.26
N PRO A 167 -5.62 14.49 -28.44
CA PRO A 167 -4.87 15.60 -29.01
C PRO A 167 -4.87 16.84 -28.11
N SER A 168 -3.94 17.76 -28.34
CA SER A 168 -3.96 19.06 -27.66
C SER A 168 -5.26 19.83 -27.97
N GLY A 169 -5.86 20.49 -26.97
CA GLY A 169 -7.11 21.23 -27.15
C GLY A 169 -8.40 20.39 -27.16
N SER A 170 -8.33 19.09 -26.87
CA SER A 170 -9.49 18.18 -26.84
C SER A 170 -10.12 18.04 -25.44
N TYR A 171 -10.00 19.04 -24.58
CA TYR A 171 -10.62 19.08 -23.24
C TYR A 171 -10.21 17.98 -22.25
N LYS A 172 -9.05 17.30 -22.43
CA LYS A 172 -8.55 16.24 -21.53
C LYS A 172 -8.61 16.61 -20.07
N SER A 173 -8.02 17.76 -19.70
CA SER A 173 -7.98 18.23 -18.30
C SER A 173 -9.36 18.55 -17.75
N PHE A 174 -10.34 18.96 -18.61
CA PHE A 174 -11.72 19.13 -18.18
C PHE A 174 -12.40 17.81 -17.93
N THR A 175 -12.18 16.82 -18.80
CA THR A 175 -12.69 15.45 -18.62
C THR A 175 -12.11 14.78 -17.37
N ALA A 176 -10.79 14.87 -17.18
CA ALA A 176 -10.13 14.34 -15.99
C ALA A 176 -10.63 15.03 -14.70
N LEU A 177 -10.83 16.34 -14.73
CA LEU A 177 -11.36 17.09 -13.59
C LEU A 177 -12.83 16.76 -13.31
N ASP A 178 -13.68 16.63 -14.32
CA ASP A 178 -15.07 16.24 -14.15
C ASP A 178 -15.20 14.86 -13.51
N LEU A 179 -14.42 13.88 -13.97
CA LEU A 179 -14.32 12.56 -13.37
C LEU A 179 -13.85 12.65 -11.91
N ALA A 180 -12.78 13.39 -11.65
CA ALA A 180 -12.20 13.57 -10.32
C ALA A 180 -13.20 14.18 -9.33
N LEU A 181 -13.93 15.24 -9.75
CA LEU A 181 -14.95 15.90 -8.93
C LEU A 181 -16.19 15.02 -8.74
N SER A 182 -16.52 14.19 -9.73
CA SER A 182 -17.60 13.20 -9.61
C SER A 182 -17.24 12.15 -8.54
N VAL A 183 -16.01 11.61 -8.55
CA VAL A 183 -15.54 10.68 -7.52
C VAL A 183 -15.50 11.35 -6.14
N ALA A 184 -14.94 12.55 -6.04
CA ALA A 184 -14.85 13.27 -4.77
C ALA A 184 -16.22 13.61 -4.14
N SER A 185 -17.24 13.87 -4.97
CA SER A 185 -18.59 14.22 -4.51
C SER A 185 -19.56 13.03 -4.42
N GLY A 186 -19.21 11.86 -4.95
CA GLY A 186 -20.13 10.74 -5.09
C GLY A 186 -21.26 10.97 -6.09
N LYS A 187 -21.05 11.89 -7.04
CA LYS A 187 -22.01 12.14 -8.12
C LYS A 187 -21.77 11.18 -9.28
N ASP A 188 -22.82 10.56 -9.78
CA ASP A 188 -22.74 9.70 -10.97
C ASP A 188 -22.05 10.43 -12.15
N TYR A 189 -21.10 9.76 -12.77
CA TYR A 189 -20.35 10.28 -13.90
C TYR A 189 -21.05 9.88 -15.20
N HIS A 190 -21.69 10.84 -15.87
CA HIS A 190 -22.46 10.63 -17.11
C HIS A 190 -23.44 9.45 -17.07
N GLY A 191 -24.09 9.23 -15.93
CA GLY A 191 -25.02 8.11 -15.72
C GLY A 191 -24.40 6.84 -15.11
N ASN A 192 -23.09 6.76 -14.99
CA ASN A 192 -22.40 5.65 -14.36
C ASN A 192 -22.25 5.90 -12.86
N ILE A 193 -22.60 4.89 -12.04
CA ILE A 193 -22.51 4.96 -10.58
C ILE A 193 -21.05 5.16 -10.17
N VAL A 194 -20.82 6.06 -9.23
CA VAL A 194 -19.49 6.40 -8.72
C VAL A 194 -19.34 5.94 -7.28
N GLN A 195 -18.23 5.26 -6.98
CA GLN A 195 -17.79 5.03 -5.61
C GLN A 195 -17.12 6.30 -5.09
N GLN A 196 -17.73 6.96 -4.10
CA GLN A 196 -17.16 8.17 -3.50
C GLN A 196 -15.88 7.86 -2.73
N ALA A 197 -14.82 8.64 -2.99
CA ALA A 197 -13.52 8.49 -2.33
C ALA A 197 -12.75 9.82 -2.29
N ASP A 198 -11.64 9.86 -1.54
CA ASP A 198 -10.72 10.99 -1.60
C ASP A 198 -9.99 10.99 -2.93
N VAL A 199 -9.81 12.18 -3.48
CA VAL A 199 -9.13 12.40 -4.77
C VAL A 199 -7.96 13.32 -4.58
N LEU A 200 -6.76 12.88 -4.94
CA LEU A 200 -5.58 13.73 -5.07
C LEU A 200 -5.31 14.02 -6.55
N TYR A 201 -5.29 15.29 -6.91
CA TYR A 201 -5.12 15.76 -8.27
C TYR A 201 -3.86 16.61 -8.42
N ILE A 202 -2.90 16.20 -9.26
CA ILE A 202 -1.72 17.00 -9.61
C ILE A 202 -2.02 17.85 -10.82
N ALA A 203 -2.01 19.19 -10.66
CA ALA A 203 -2.20 20.17 -11.72
C ALA A 203 -0.86 20.61 -12.32
N GLY A 204 -0.21 19.74 -13.08
CA GLY A 204 1.13 19.98 -13.63
C GLY A 204 1.25 21.10 -14.65
N GLU A 205 0.16 21.49 -15.31
CA GLU A 205 0.15 22.62 -16.27
C GLU A 205 -0.22 23.97 -15.64
N GLY A 206 -0.35 23.99 -14.30
CA GLY A 206 -0.64 25.20 -13.52
C GLY A 206 -2.08 25.24 -12.99
N SER A 207 -2.21 25.84 -11.80
CA SER A 207 -3.44 25.77 -11.00
C SER A 207 -4.38 26.98 -11.16
N VAL A 208 -3.97 28.04 -11.86
CA VAL A 208 -4.70 29.32 -11.91
C VAL A 208 -6.16 29.19 -12.37
N GLY A 209 -6.43 28.28 -13.31
CA GLY A 209 -7.79 28.05 -13.84
C GLY A 209 -8.68 27.12 -13.00
N TYR A 210 -8.12 26.36 -12.03
CA TYR A 210 -8.87 25.31 -11.33
C TYR A 210 -9.97 25.89 -10.42
N ARG A 211 -9.73 27.05 -9.79
CA ARG A 211 -10.76 27.72 -9.00
C ARG A 211 -12.05 27.96 -9.82
N ALA A 212 -11.90 28.53 -11.02
CA ALA A 212 -13.05 28.81 -11.89
C ALA A 212 -13.74 27.51 -12.36
N ARG A 213 -12.94 26.50 -12.74
CA ARG A 213 -13.45 25.20 -13.19
C ARG A 213 -14.22 24.46 -12.07
N CYS A 214 -13.64 24.39 -10.87
CA CYS A 214 -14.30 23.76 -9.72
C CYS A 214 -15.56 24.53 -9.30
N SER A 215 -15.54 25.88 -9.33
CA SER A 215 -16.72 26.70 -9.03
C SER A 215 -17.83 26.47 -10.05
N ALA A 216 -17.51 26.46 -11.33
CA ALA A 216 -18.49 26.20 -12.40
C ALA A 216 -19.09 24.78 -12.28
N TRP A 217 -18.25 23.78 -11.98
CA TRP A 217 -18.71 22.41 -11.77
C TRP A 217 -19.65 22.32 -10.57
N LYS A 218 -19.27 22.91 -9.43
CA LYS A 218 -20.10 22.96 -8.21
C LYS A 218 -21.45 23.66 -8.46
N GLU A 219 -21.43 24.77 -9.18
CA GLU A 219 -22.62 25.51 -9.54
C GLU A 219 -23.53 24.72 -10.48
N HIS A 220 -22.95 24.06 -11.48
CA HIS A 220 -23.70 23.27 -12.46
C HIS A 220 -24.40 22.06 -11.83
N TYR A 221 -23.67 21.31 -11.00
CA TYR A 221 -24.20 20.07 -10.43
C TYR A 221 -24.82 20.21 -9.04
N GLN A 222 -24.72 21.39 -8.41
CA GLN A 222 -25.26 21.70 -7.06
C GLN A 222 -24.81 20.67 -6.01
N ARG A 223 -23.51 20.28 -6.04
CA ARG A 223 -22.90 19.29 -5.15
C ARG A 223 -21.78 19.90 -4.32
N ASN A 224 -21.65 19.48 -3.06
CA ASN A 224 -20.48 19.75 -2.23
C ASN A 224 -19.32 18.86 -2.64
N ILE A 225 -18.10 19.41 -2.52
CA ILE A 225 -16.86 18.74 -2.90
C ILE A 225 -15.93 18.84 -1.68
N ASP A 226 -16.01 17.87 -0.78
CA ASP A 226 -15.25 17.89 0.47
C ASP A 226 -14.03 16.97 0.43
N ARG A 227 -13.94 16.05 -0.57
CA ARG A 227 -12.94 15.01 -0.70
C ARG A 227 -12.00 15.20 -1.90
N PHE A 228 -11.79 16.44 -2.33
CA PHE A 228 -10.92 16.79 -3.45
C PHE A 228 -9.72 17.61 -2.98
N TYR A 229 -8.53 17.10 -3.23
CA TYR A 229 -7.24 17.67 -2.84
C TYR A 229 -6.44 17.98 -4.09
N LEU A 230 -5.94 19.21 -4.20
CA LEU A 230 -5.19 19.68 -5.37
C LEU A 230 -3.74 19.95 -5.00
N LEU A 231 -2.81 19.30 -5.70
CA LEU A 231 -1.41 19.67 -5.71
C LEU A 231 -1.16 20.63 -6.88
N PRO A 232 -0.90 21.94 -6.62
CA PRO A 232 -0.97 22.99 -7.65
C PRO A 232 0.25 23.04 -8.58
N ASN A 233 1.27 22.25 -8.32
CA ASN A 233 2.52 22.22 -9.07
C ASN A 233 2.83 20.81 -9.57
N ALA A 234 3.57 20.74 -10.67
CA ALA A 234 4.12 19.49 -11.17
C ALA A 234 5.09 18.88 -10.17
N VAL A 235 5.04 17.57 -10.02
CA VAL A 235 5.97 16.76 -9.22
C VAL A 235 6.63 15.76 -10.15
N ASP A 236 7.96 15.64 -10.07
CA ASP A 236 8.67 14.66 -10.89
C ASP A 236 8.51 13.25 -10.32
N LEU A 237 7.58 12.50 -10.91
CA LEU A 237 7.24 11.14 -10.47
C LEU A 237 8.27 10.07 -10.89
N LEU A 238 9.35 10.44 -11.59
CA LEU A 238 10.52 9.56 -11.78
C LEU A 238 11.41 9.49 -10.53
N GLN A 239 11.33 10.47 -9.64
CA GLN A 239 12.16 10.55 -8.45
C GLN A 239 11.50 9.78 -7.30
N GLU A 240 12.15 8.71 -6.84
CA GLU A 240 11.64 7.88 -5.73
C GLU A 240 11.39 8.69 -4.45
N GLN A 241 12.25 9.68 -4.16
CA GLN A 241 12.09 10.58 -3.02
C GLN A 241 10.79 11.40 -3.07
N MET A 242 10.34 11.78 -4.28
CA MET A 242 9.08 12.50 -4.43
C MET A 242 7.88 11.59 -4.18
N ILE A 243 8.02 10.31 -4.51
CA ILE A 243 7.00 9.30 -4.18
C ILE A 243 6.92 9.11 -2.66
N ASP A 244 8.06 9.05 -1.97
CA ASP A 244 8.10 8.95 -0.50
C ASP A 244 7.38 10.15 0.15
N ILE A 245 7.68 11.37 -0.29
CA ILE A 245 7.03 12.60 0.20
C ILE A 245 5.53 12.57 -0.06
N LEU A 246 5.09 12.18 -1.26
CA LEU A 246 3.65 12.08 -1.58
C LEU A 246 2.92 11.07 -0.70
N LEU A 247 3.54 9.91 -0.46
CA LEU A 247 2.95 8.88 0.40
C LEU A 247 2.89 9.35 1.86
N GLU A 248 3.91 10.07 2.34
CA GLU A 248 3.93 10.69 3.67
C GLU A 248 2.84 11.77 3.80
N ASP A 249 2.67 12.64 2.80
CA ASP A 249 1.62 13.67 2.79
C ASP A 249 0.20 13.03 2.82
N ILE A 250 -0.01 11.95 2.04
CA ILE A 250 -1.27 11.20 2.03
C ILE A 250 -1.56 10.62 3.42
N ASP A 251 -0.55 10.07 4.10
CA ASP A 251 -0.69 9.51 5.45
C ASP A 251 -0.94 10.61 6.50
N ILE A 252 -0.18 11.70 6.47
CA ILE A 252 -0.36 12.86 7.38
C ILE A 252 -1.78 13.43 7.27
N LEU A 253 -2.30 13.55 6.04
CA LEU A 253 -3.66 14.02 5.78
C LEU A 253 -4.73 12.95 6.05
N LYS A 254 -4.33 11.70 6.29
CA LYS A 254 -5.21 10.54 6.51
C LYS A 254 -6.24 10.36 5.39
N LEU A 255 -5.79 10.48 4.16
CA LEU A 255 -6.66 10.35 3.00
C LEU A 255 -7.03 8.88 2.77
N ASP A 256 -8.33 8.62 2.66
CA ASP A 256 -8.87 7.37 2.11
C ASP A 256 -8.87 7.48 0.57
N LEU A 257 -7.64 7.45 0.02
CA LEU A 257 -7.40 7.80 -1.38
C LEU A 257 -7.96 6.73 -2.32
N GLY A 258 -9.01 7.06 -3.07
CA GLY A 258 -9.56 6.18 -4.10
C GLY A 258 -9.13 6.54 -5.53
N LEU A 259 -8.75 7.81 -5.77
CA LEU A 259 -8.30 8.26 -7.09
C LEU A 259 -7.11 9.22 -6.98
N PHE A 260 -6.05 8.89 -7.71
CA PHE A 260 -4.88 9.75 -7.90
C PHE A 260 -4.80 10.19 -9.36
N VAL A 261 -4.92 11.49 -9.62
CA VAL A 261 -4.93 12.05 -10.99
C VAL A 261 -3.65 12.83 -11.26
N ILE A 262 -3.04 12.58 -12.42
CA ILE A 262 -1.82 13.23 -12.90
C ILE A 262 -2.13 13.96 -14.19
N ASP A 263 -2.19 15.29 -14.17
CA ASP A 263 -2.51 16.13 -15.33
C ASP A 263 -1.39 17.17 -15.57
N THR A 264 -0.42 16.84 -16.41
CA THR A 264 -0.26 15.70 -17.32
C THR A 264 1.00 14.89 -17.02
N LEU A 265 1.11 13.65 -17.58
CA LEU A 265 2.33 12.83 -17.52
C LEU A 265 3.56 13.63 -17.93
N SER A 266 3.49 14.33 -19.06
CA SER A 266 4.60 15.12 -19.62
C SER A 266 5.15 16.17 -18.64
N ARG A 267 4.33 16.71 -17.75
CA ARG A 267 4.76 17.69 -16.74
C ARG A 267 5.29 17.05 -15.46
N CYS A 268 4.87 15.84 -15.21
CA CYS A 268 5.26 15.10 -14.00
C CYS A 268 6.34 14.03 -14.26
N ASN A 269 7.07 14.18 -15.37
CA ASN A 269 8.11 13.27 -15.80
C ASN A 269 9.30 14.05 -16.34
N SER A 270 10.46 13.95 -15.70
CA SER A 270 11.72 14.60 -16.15
C SER A 270 12.47 13.78 -17.21
N GLY A 271 12.07 12.54 -17.46
CA GLY A 271 12.67 11.65 -18.44
C GLY A 271 12.09 11.82 -19.85
N GLU A 272 12.53 10.97 -20.75
CA GLU A 272 12.08 10.96 -22.15
C GLU A 272 10.86 10.04 -22.32
N GLU A 273 9.75 10.59 -22.82
CA GLU A 273 8.50 9.82 -23.09
C GLU A 273 8.71 8.68 -24.11
N ASN A 274 9.74 8.76 -24.97
CA ASN A 274 10.10 7.70 -25.91
C ASN A 274 11.06 6.65 -25.31
N SER A 275 11.62 6.89 -24.14
CA SER A 275 12.49 5.95 -23.44
C SER A 275 11.66 4.87 -22.74
N ALA A 276 11.79 3.63 -23.17
CA ALA A 276 11.12 2.50 -22.49
C ALA A 276 11.58 2.37 -21.04
N THR A 277 12.84 2.69 -20.75
CA THR A 277 13.40 2.63 -19.39
C THR A 277 12.75 3.66 -18.48
N ASP A 278 12.65 4.93 -18.92
CA ASP A 278 12.07 6.00 -18.10
C ASP A 278 10.59 5.76 -17.89
N MET A 279 9.88 5.34 -18.94
CA MET A 279 8.46 5.02 -18.82
C MET A 279 8.19 3.80 -17.93
N SER A 280 9.06 2.79 -17.96
CA SER A 280 8.95 1.66 -17.03
C SER A 280 9.15 2.09 -15.58
N ARG A 281 10.12 2.99 -15.32
CA ARG A 281 10.34 3.56 -13.97
C ARG A 281 9.15 4.40 -13.53
N PHE A 282 8.62 5.24 -14.42
CA PHE A 282 7.41 6.02 -14.13
C PHE A 282 6.24 5.12 -13.71
N ILE A 283 5.96 4.08 -14.48
CA ILE A 283 4.90 3.11 -14.16
C ILE A 283 5.17 2.37 -12.84
N GLN A 284 6.42 1.95 -12.58
CA GLN A 284 6.78 1.31 -11.29
C GLN A 284 6.50 2.23 -10.09
N ASN A 285 6.78 3.52 -10.24
CA ASN A 285 6.49 4.50 -9.19
C ASN A 285 4.98 4.72 -9.00
N LEU A 286 4.19 4.72 -10.09
CA LEU A 286 2.72 4.74 -9.99
C LEU A 286 2.18 3.46 -9.33
N ASP A 287 2.72 2.30 -9.68
CA ASP A 287 2.37 1.03 -9.05
C ASP A 287 2.70 1.04 -7.55
N ARG A 288 3.79 1.69 -7.14
CA ARG A 288 4.14 1.85 -5.73
C ARG A 288 3.08 2.67 -4.99
N ILE A 289 2.64 3.82 -5.54
CA ILE A 289 1.56 4.62 -4.97
C ILE A 289 0.28 3.78 -4.87
N ARG A 290 -0.13 3.16 -5.97
CA ARG A 290 -1.32 2.32 -6.07
C ARG A 290 -1.30 1.17 -5.05
N ASN A 291 -0.20 0.43 -4.96
CA ASN A 291 -0.09 -0.71 -4.05
C ASN A 291 -0.05 -0.31 -2.56
N THR A 292 0.45 0.89 -2.25
CA THR A 292 0.52 1.40 -0.88
C THR A 292 -0.83 1.94 -0.41
N THR A 293 -1.56 2.64 -1.29
CA THR A 293 -2.81 3.32 -0.93
C THR A 293 -4.08 2.56 -1.33
N GLY A 294 -3.97 1.61 -2.26
CA GLY A 294 -5.13 0.94 -2.86
C GLY A 294 -5.89 1.78 -3.89
N CYS A 295 -5.41 3.00 -4.22
CA CYS A 295 -6.10 3.90 -5.12
C CYS A 295 -6.06 3.46 -6.59
N THR A 296 -6.93 4.02 -7.38
CA THR A 296 -6.83 4.02 -8.85
C THR A 296 -5.97 5.19 -9.29
N VAL A 297 -5.05 4.96 -10.22
CA VAL A 297 -4.21 6.01 -10.80
C VAL A 297 -4.71 6.34 -12.19
N LEU A 298 -5.02 7.61 -12.43
CA LEU A 298 -5.39 8.14 -13.75
C LEU A 298 -4.35 9.17 -14.20
N PHE A 299 -3.68 8.95 -15.30
CA PHE A 299 -2.81 9.98 -15.87
C PHE A 299 -3.28 10.45 -17.25
N VAL A 300 -3.18 11.76 -17.44
CA VAL A 300 -3.51 12.43 -18.71
C VAL A 300 -2.28 12.46 -19.61
N HIS A 301 -2.43 12.02 -20.84
CA HIS A 301 -1.34 11.96 -21.80
C HIS A 301 -1.76 12.50 -23.18
N HIS A 302 -0.78 12.91 -24.00
CA HIS A 302 -1.04 13.40 -25.35
C HIS A 302 -0.95 12.27 -26.36
N THR A 303 -1.84 12.29 -27.37
CA THR A 303 -1.64 11.46 -28.59
C THR A 303 -0.41 11.92 -29.34
N GLY A 304 0.25 11.01 -30.06
CA GLY A 304 1.31 11.35 -31.01
C GLY A 304 0.83 12.25 -32.16
N LYS A 305 1.77 12.79 -32.96
CA LYS A 305 1.44 13.61 -34.13
C LYS A 305 0.54 12.90 -35.14
N ASN A 306 0.60 11.56 -35.20
CA ASN A 306 -0.34 10.72 -35.94
C ASN A 306 -1.30 10.08 -34.95
N ALA A 307 -2.50 10.62 -34.81
CA ALA A 307 -3.54 10.09 -33.88
C ALA A 307 -3.85 8.59 -34.15
N SER A 308 -3.70 8.11 -35.39
CA SER A 308 -3.90 6.72 -35.80
C SER A 308 -2.86 5.74 -35.17
N LEU A 309 -1.79 6.23 -34.52
CA LEU A 309 -0.77 5.41 -33.88
C LEU A 309 -0.92 5.34 -32.35
N GLY A 310 -2.00 5.89 -31.79
CA GLY A 310 -2.29 5.86 -30.36
C GLY A 310 -1.49 6.86 -29.52
N ALA A 311 -1.21 6.52 -28.25
CA ALA A 311 -0.51 7.39 -27.32
C ALA A 311 0.90 7.77 -27.82
N ARG A 312 1.29 9.03 -27.58
CA ARG A 312 2.66 9.50 -27.85
C ARG A 312 3.65 8.77 -26.93
N GLY A 313 4.83 8.42 -27.47
CA GLY A 313 5.91 7.85 -26.68
C GLY A 313 6.04 6.33 -26.77
N SER A 314 6.59 5.72 -25.75
CA SER A 314 6.86 4.28 -25.73
C SER A 314 5.57 3.44 -25.67
N SER A 315 5.50 2.39 -26.49
CA SER A 315 4.46 1.36 -26.42
C SER A 315 4.38 0.69 -25.03
N ALA A 316 5.43 0.83 -24.22
CA ALA A 316 5.48 0.33 -22.86
C ALA A 316 4.40 0.97 -21.96
N ILE A 317 4.06 2.27 -22.15
CA ILE A 317 2.99 2.93 -21.40
C ILE A 317 1.65 2.27 -21.69
N TYR A 318 1.30 2.12 -22.97
CA TYR A 318 0.03 1.49 -23.36
C TYR A 318 -0.08 0.05 -22.88
N ALA A 319 1.02 -0.70 -22.95
CA ALA A 319 1.05 -2.08 -22.46
C ALA A 319 0.81 -2.19 -20.96
N SER A 320 1.26 -1.20 -20.17
CA SER A 320 1.26 -1.22 -18.70
C SER A 320 -0.06 -0.80 -18.06
N VAL A 321 -0.91 -0.03 -18.75
CA VAL A 321 -2.19 0.40 -18.20
C VAL A 321 -3.25 -0.69 -18.27
N ASP A 322 -4.19 -0.66 -17.35
CA ASP A 322 -5.35 -1.56 -17.33
C ASP A 322 -6.47 -0.99 -18.20
N THR A 323 -6.65 0.34 -18.19
CA THR A 323 -7.67 1.05 -18.96
C THR A 323 -7.03 2.15 -19.81
N SER A 324 -7.39 2.23 -21.09
CA SER A 324 -7.04 3.35 -21.99
C SER A 324 -8.31 4.00 -22.51
N ILE A 325 -8.45 5.29 -22.22
CA ILE A 325 -9.61 6.11 -22.57
C ILE A 325 -9.16 7.16 -23.59
N GLU A 326 -9.82 7.24 -24.72
CA GLU A 326 -9.56 8.26 -25.74
C GLU A 326 -10.65 9.32 -25.75
N CYS A 327 -10.22 10.59 -25.78
CA CYS A 327 -11.12 11.72 -25.99
C CYS A 327 -10.89 12.32 -27.36
N ALA A 328 -11.95 12.36 -28.17
CA ALA A 328 -11.96 13.00 -29.49
C ALA A 328 -12.98 14.13 -29.51
N LYS A 329 -12.56 15.33 -29.91
CA LYS A 329 -13.42 16.48 -30.10
C LYS A 329 -13.77 16.65 -31.58
N GLN A 330 -15.06 16.68 -31.89
CA GLN A 330 -15.58 17.03 -33.20
C GLN A 330 -16.60 18.17 -33.03
N GLU A 331 -16.30 19.35 -33.52
CA GLU A 331 -17.10 20.56 -33.34
C GLU A 331 -17.42 20.85 -31.87
N SER A 332 -18.70 20.70 -31.45
CA SER A 332 -19.17 20.89 -30.07
C SER A 332 -19.34 19.57 -29.29
N VAL A 333 -19.09 18.43 -29.91
CA VAL A 333 -19.22 17.10 -29.31
C VAL A 333 -17.87 16.59 -28.86
N LEU A 334 -17.81 16.11 -27.61
CA LEU A 334 -16.67 15.37 -27.07
C LEU A 334 -17.09 13.90 -27.01
N THR A 335 -16.41 13.07 -27.76
CA THR A 335 -16.60 11.61 -27.73
C THR A 335 -15.53 11.00 -26.83
N ILE A 336 -15.95 10.14 -25.91
CA ILE A 336 -15.08 9.41 -25.00
C ILE A 336 -15.26 7.93 -25.28
N THR A 337 -14.18 7.25 -25.67
CA THR A 337 -14.19 5.82 -26.02
C THR A 337 -13.17 5.05 -25.20
N CYS A 338 -13.49 3.80 -24.89
CA CYS A 338 -12.55 2.89 -24.27
C CYS A 338 -11.78 2.13 -25.35
N ASP A 339 -10.49 2.42 -25.49
CA ASP A 339 -9.59 1.74 -26.45
C ASP A 339 -9.04 0.42 -25.86
N LYS A 340 -8.90 0.34 -24.52
CA LYS A 340 -8.42 -0.84 -23.82
C LYS A 340 -9.09 -0.96 -22.46
N GLN A 341 -9.56 -2.17 -22.13
CA GLN A 341 -10.01 -2.55 -20.80
C GLN A 341 -9.55 -3.99 -20.52
N LYS A 342 -8.68 -4.18 -19.50
CA LYS A 342 -7.99 -5.46 -19.29
C LYS A 342 -8.87 -6.51 -18.62
N ASP A 343 -9.59 -6.11 -17.56
CA ASP A 343 -10.32 -7.02 -16.69
C ASP A 343 -11.86 -6.84 -16.78
N ALA A 344 -12.32 -6.11 -17.77
CA ALA A 344 -13.74 -5.90 -18.08
C ALA A 344 -13.95 -5.63 -19.58
N PRO A 345 -15.18 -5.70 -20.12
CA PRO A 345 -15.47 -5.26 -21.47
C PRO A 345 -15.18 -3.77 -21.64
N PRO A 346 -14.70 -3.33 -22.83
CA PRO A 346 -14.62 -1.91 -23.14
C PRO A 346 -16.03 -1.29 -23.14
N PHE A 347 -16.16 -0.06 -22.63
CA PHE A 347 -17.40 0.69 -22.76
C PHE A 347 -17.50 1.35 -24.15
N GLU A 348 -18.72 1.51 -24.64
CA GLU A 348 -19.03 2.19 -25.90
C GLU A 348 -19.68 3.56 -25.64
#